data_802dba713735837db19c181e6a0a374d
#
_entry.id   802dba713735837db19c181e6a0a374d
#
_cell.length_a   1.000
_cell.length_b   1.000
_cell.length_c   1.000
_cell.angle_alpha   90.00
_cell.angle_beta   90.00
_cell.angle_gamma   90.00
#
_symmetry.space_group_name_H-M   'P 1'
#
loop_
_entity.id
_entity.type
_entity.pdbx_description
1 polymer ?
#
loop_
_entity_poly.entity_id
_entity_poly.type
_entity_poly.pdbx_seq_one_letter_code
_entity_poly.pdbx_strand_id
1 'polypeptide(L)'
;ILREKPFRNSITSWDASKLKGHIVALTCSTKAILPDWAWMLVTAKVSEIGATALVGSIEDARVLAYRHAVNNLNLEDYRDQRIIVKGCATSGGPDALVAFIGHVGPVVRTLMFGEACSAVPLVKNPRS
;
A
#
# COMPACT_ATOMS: atom_id res chain seq x y z
N ILE A 1 26.77 -3.88 -18.66
CA ILE A 1 25.98 -2.72 -19.12
C ILE A 1 24.67 -3.19 -19.74
N LEU A 2 23.57 -2.64 -19.27
CA LEU A 2 22.25 -3.00 -19.77
C LEU A 2 22.03 -2.34 -21.14
N ARG A 3 21.68 -3.16 -22.13
CA ARG A 3 21.41 -2.67 -23.50
C ARG A 3 19.90 -2.50 -23.69
N GLU A 4 19.50 -1.37 -24.28
CA GLU A 4 18.09 -0.99 -24.39
C GLU A 4 17.28 -1.99 -25.22
N LYS A 5 17.74 -2.34 -26.44
CA LYS A 5 16.95 -3.21 -27.33
C LYS A 5 16.72 -4.61 -26.78
N PRO A 6 17.74 -5.36 -26.32
CA PRO A 6 17.51 -6.67 -25.75
C PRO A 6 16.63 -6.63 -24.50
N PHE A 7 16.84 -5.61 -23.65
CA PHE A 7 16.02 -5.45 -22.45
C PHE A 7 14.56 -5.17 -22.81
N ARG A 8 14.32 -4.25 -23.72
CA ARG A 8 12.97 -3.93 -24.21
C ARG A 8 12.29 -5.16 -24.79
N ASN A 9 13.00 -5.96 -25.57
CA ASN A 9 12.45 -7.19 -26.13
C ASN A 9 12.06 -8.19 -25.05
N SER A 10 12.89 -8.32 -24.01
CA SER A 10 12.59 -9.19 -22.87
C SER A 10 11.33 -8.73 -22.14
N ILE A 11 11.18 -7.43 -21.92
CA ILE A 11 10.00 -6.88 -21.25
C ILE A 11 8.76 -7.05 -22.12
N THR A 12 8.87 -6.80 -23.42
CA THR A 12 7.74 -6.93 -24.36
C THR A 12 7.23 -8.38 -24.40
N SER A 13 8.13 -9.36 -24.40
CA SER A 13 7.76 -10.77 -24.46
C SER A 13 7.37 -11.37 -23.12
N TRP A 14 7.60 -10.66 -22.03
CA TRP A 14 7.26 -11.12 -20.69
C TRP A 14 5.75 -11.10 -20.49
N ASP A 15 5.19 -12.27 -20.10
CA ASP A 15 3.78 -12.35 -19.73
C ASP A 15 3.63 -11.99 -18.25
N ALA A 16 3.23 -10.78 -17.99
CA ALA A 16 3.04 -10.26 -16.63
C ALA A 16 1.57 -10.32 -16.19
N SER A 17 0.72 -11.03 -16.90
CA SER A 17 -0.73 -11.03 -16.64
C SER A 17 -1.12 -11.48 -15.23
N LYS A 18 -0.30 -12.34 -14.60
CA LYS A 18 -0.54 -12.80 -13.24
C LYS A 18 -0.38 -11.71 -12.18
N LEU A 19 0.25 -10.59 -12.55
CA LEU A 19 0.50 -9.48 -11.63
C LEU A 19 -0.67 -8.48 -11.57
N LYS A 20 -1.68 -8.65 -12.41
CA LYS A 20 -2.83 -7.75 -12.44
C LYS A 20 -3.43 -7.57 -11.04
N GLY A 21 -3.61 -6.32 -10.62
CA GLY A 21 -4.16 -5.98 -9.31
C GLY A 21 -3.18 -6.09 -8.15
N HIS A 22 -1.93 -6.48 -8.42
CA HIS A 22 -0.91 -6.64 -7.37
C HIS A 22 -0.06 -5.39 -7.19
N ILE A 23 0.53 -5.28 -6.01
CA ILE A 23 1.62 -4.34 -5.74
C ILE A 23 2.91 -5.11 -5.99
N VAL A 24 3.76 -4.59 -6.86
CA VAL A 24 4.97 -5.28 -7.33
C VAL A 24 6.20 -4.55 -6.83
N ALA A 25 7.02 -5.25 -6.04
CA ALA A 25 8.30 -4.71 -5.58
C ALA A 25 9.36 -4.95 -6.66
N LEU A 26 9.98 -3.87 -7.13
CA LEU A 26 11.07 -3.92 -8.10
C LEU A 26 12.40 -3.84 -7.37
N THR A 27 13.24 -4.82 -7.58
CA THR A 27 14.59 -4.86 -7.01
C THR A 27 15.60 -5.25 -8.08
N CYS A 28 16.85 -4.89 -7.82
CA CYS A 28 17.96 -5.40 -8.63
C CYS A 28 18.74 -6.41 -7.79
N SER A 29 18.81 -7.64 -8.24
CA SER A 29 19.48 -8.72 -7.51
C SER A 29 21.01 -8.67 -7.61
N THR A 30 21.55 -7.78 -8.42
CA THR A 30 22.99 -7.58 -8.59
C THR A 30 23.39 -6.20 -8.11
N LYS A 31 24.69 -5.98 -7.93
CA LYS A 31 25.22 -4.66 -7.56
C LYS A 31 25.34 -3.72 -8.78
N ALA A 32 24.81 -4.11 -9.92
CA ALA A 32 24.86 -3.29 -11.13
C ALA A 32 24.01 -2.02 -10.94
N ILE A 33 24.53 -0.91 -11.44
CA ILE A 33 23.76 0.34 -11.50
C ILE A 33 22.90 0.25 -12.75
N LEU A 34 21.59 0.30 -12.56
CA LEU A 34 20.64 0.29 -13.66
C LEU A 34 20.31 1.71 -14.08
N PRO A 35 20.20 1.98 -15.39
CA PRO A 35 19.73 3.28 -15.85
C PRO A 35 18.25 3.48 -15.47
N ASP A 36 17.87 4.72 -15.28
CA ASP A 36 16.51 5.06 -14.86
C ASP A 36 15.45 4.52 -15.83
N TRP A 37 15.75 4.53 -17.13
CA TRP A 37 14.80 4.05 -18.14
C TRP A 37 14.45 2.57 -17.96
N ALA A 38 15.35 1.76 -17.37
CA ALA A 38 15.06 0.34 -17.13
C ALA A 38 13.94 0.18 -16.10
N TRP A 39 14.02 0.92 -14.99
CA TRP A 39 12.96 0.92 -13.98
C TRP A 39 11.64 1.42 -14.57
N MET A 40 11.71 2.47 -15.37
CA MET A 40 10.52 3.06 -15.99
C MET A 40 9.88 2.11 -16.99
N LEU A 41 10.66 1.38 -17.75
CA LEU A 41 10.17 0.44 -18.74
C LEU A 41 9.42 -0.74 -18.09
N VAL A 42 9.97 -1.30 -17.02
CA VAL A 42 9.31 -2.36 -16.27
C VAL A 42 8.02 -1.83 -15.65
N THR A 43 8.05 -0.63 -15.07
CA THR A 43 6.87 -0.01 -14.47
C THR A 43 5.78 0.22 -15.51
N ALA A 44 6.14 0.70 -16.71
CA ALA A 44 5.17 0.89 -17.79
C ALA A 44 4.49 -0.44 -18.15
N LYS A 45 5.25 -1.52 -18.22
CA LYS A 45 4.69 -2.85 -18.52
C LYS A 45 3.69 -3.31 -17.49
N VAL A 46 4.05 -3.25 -16.19
CA VAL A 46 3.16 -3.74 -15.13
C VAL A 46 1.97 -2.81 -14.92
N SER A 47 2.13 -1.51 -15.13
CA SER A 47 1.03 -0.55 -15.05
C SER A 47 -0.03 -0.80 -16.12
N GLU A 48 0.41 -1.17 -17.32
CA GLU A 48 -0.48 -1.46 -18.45
C GLU A 48 -1.45 -2.60 -18.14
N ILE A 49 -1.03 -3.57 -17.36
CA ILE A 49 -1.88 -4.70 -16.98
C ILE A 49 -2.62 -4.48 -15.64
N GLY A 50 -2.55 -3.28 -15.08
CA GLY A 50 -3.28 -2.96 -13.86
C GLY A 50 -2.55 -3.30 -12.56
N ALA A 51 -1.23 -3.46 -12.60
CA ALA A 51 -0.42 -3.62 -11.41
C ALA A 51 0.22 -2.28 -11.01
N THR A 52 0.64 -2.16 -9.76
CA THR A 52 1.32 -0.98 -9.23
C THR A 52 2.73 -1.38 -8.83
N ALA A 53 3.73 -0.66 -9.34
CA ALA A 53 5.13 -0.95 -9.04
C ALA A 53 5.71 0.05 -8.03
N LEU A 54 6.69 -0.42 -7.28
CA LEU A 54 7.55 0.45 -6.48
C LEU A 54 8.96 -0.13 -6.45
N VAL A 55 9.94 0.71 -6.27
CA VAL A 55 11.32 0.26 -6.04
C VAL A 55 11.47 0.02 -4.54
N GLY A 56 11.80 -1.21 -4.17
CA GLY A 56 11.95 -1.54 -2.76
C GLY A 56 11.79 -3.03 -2.49
N SER A 57 11.64 -3.35 -1.22
CA SER A 57 11.48 -4.73 -0.74
C SER A 57 10.02 -5.18 -0.78
N ILE A 58 9.81 -6.47 -0.50
CA ILE A 58 8.47 -7.01 -0.32
C ILE A 58 7.77 -6.32 0.85
N GLU A 59 8.49 -5.96 1.92
CA GLU A 59 7.90 -5.23 3.04
C GLU A 59 7.44 -3.84 2.62
N ASP A 60 8.19 -3.14 1.77
CA ASP A 60 7.78 -1.85 1.23
C ASP A 60 6.49 -1.99 0.41
N ALA A 61 6.38 -3.06 -0.38
CA ALA A 61 5.17 -3.35 -1.15
C ALA A 61 3.98 -3.64 -0.23
N ARG A 62 4.20 -4.33 0.89
CA ARG A 62 3.15 -4.62 1.87
C ARG A 62 2.61 -3.34 2.49
N VAL A 63 3.50 -2.42 2.90
CA VAL A 63 3.09 -1.13 3.45
C VAL A 63 2.23 -0.35 2.44
N LEU A 64 2.66 -0.32 1.19
CA LEU A 64 1.90 0.36 0.14
C LEU A 64 0.53 -0.30 -0.08
N ALA A 65 0.46 -1.63 -0.05
CA ALA A 65 -0.79 -2.36 -0.19
C ALA A 65 -1.77 -2.01 0.93
N TYR A 66 -1.31 -1.94 2.17
CA TYR A 66 -2.16 -1.53 3.30
C TYR A 66 -2.67 -0.10 3.11
N ARG A 67 -1.81 0.83 2.69
CA ARG A 67 -2.22 2.21 2.45
C ARG A 67 -3.29 2.31 1.37
N HIS A 68 -3.11 1.58 0.28
CA HIS A 68 -4.11 1.54 -0.79
C HIS A 68 -5.44 0.97 -0.30
N ALA A 69 -5.41 -0.14 0.44
CA ALA A 69 -6.62 -0.75 0.97
C ALA A 69 -7.35 0.20 1.92
N VAL A 70 -6.62 0.85 2.81
CA VAL A 70 -7.20 1.81 3.76
C VAL A 70 -7.78 3.02 3.03
N ASN A 71 -7.07 3.57 2.06
CA ASN A 71 -7.51 4.76 1.34
C ASN A 71 -8.72 4.49 0.45
N ASN A 72 -9.00 3.22 0.13
CA ASN A 72 -10.18 2.82 -0.62
C ASN A 72 -11.41 2.60 0.27
N LEU A 73 -11.26 2.66 1.59
CA LEU A 73 -12.41 2.58 2.49
C LEU A 73 -13.29 3.80 2.32
N ASN A 74 -14.60 3.58 2.24
CA ASN A 74 -15.56 4.66 2.11
C ASN A 74 -15.69 5.39 3.45
N LEU A 75 -15.32 6.66 3.49
CA LEU A 75 -15.37 7.47 4.72
C LEU A 75 -16.78 7.61 5.27
N GLU A 76 -17.81 7.53 4.42
CA GLU A 76 -19.19 7.63 4.87
C GLU A 76 -19.59 6.49 5.81
N ASP A 77 -18.97 5.31 5.68
CA ASP A 77 -19.20 4.18 6.57
C ASP A 77 -18.71 4.46 7.98
N TYR A 78 -17.78 5.41 8.14
CA TYR A 78 -17.14 5.74 9.41
C TYR A 78 -17.59 7.09 9.98
N ARG A 79 -18.32 7.89 9.21
CA ARG A 79 -18.72 9.22 9.61
C ARG A 79 -19.58 9.21 10.87
N ASP A 80 -19.17 9.98 11.88
CA ASP A 80 -19.82 10.09 13.19
C ASP A 80 -19.96 8.77 13.94
N GLN A 81 -19.23 7.72 13.54
CA GLN A 81 -19.25 6.43 14.20
C GLN A 81 -18.28 6.39 15.38
N ARG A 82 -18.58 5.52 16.32
CA ARG A 82 -17.71 5.23 17.47
C ARG A 82 -16.94 3.94 17.15
N ILE A 83 -15.63 4.07 16.99
CA ILE A 83 -14.77 3.00 16.49
C ILE A 83 -13.83 2.54 17.59
N ILE A 84 -13.70 1.22 17.71
CA ILE A 84 -12.67 0.59 18.55
C ILE A 84 -11.78 -0.23 17.63
N VAL A 85 -10.49 0.09 17.62
CA VAL A 85 -9.49 -0.66 16.87
C VAL A 85 -8.84 -1.66 17.81
N LYS A 86 -8.85 -2.93 17.43
CA LYS A 86 -8.18 -3.99 18.18
C LYS A 86 -6.87 -4.36 17.51
N GLY A 87 -5.79 -4.36 18.26
CA GLY A 87 -4.52 -4.84 17.79
C GLY A 87 -4.46 -6.35 17.83
N CYS A 88 -3.97 -6.96 16.75
CA CYS A 88 -3.74 -8.39 16.70
C CYS A 88 -2.63 -8.70 15.70
N ALA A 89 -2.19 -9.96 15.67
CA ALA A 89 -1.10 -10.38 14.77
C ALA A 89 -1.44 -10.16 13.29
N THR A 90 -2.72 -10.06 12.95
CA THR A 90 -3.18 -9.88 11.57
C THR A 90 -3.57 -8.45 11.23
N SER A 91 -3.33 -7.50 12.14
CA SER A 91 -3.74 -6.09 11.92
C SER A 91 -2.86 -5.34 10.90
N GLY A 92 -1.75 -5.92 10.46
CA GLY A 92 -0.82 -5.26 9.56
C GLY A 92 0.22 -4.39 10.27
N GLY A 93 0.21 -4.38 11.61
CA GLY A 93 1.17 -3.63 12.42
C GLY A 93 0.95 -2.13 12.41
N PRO A 94 1.94 -1.37 12.94
CA PRO A 94 1.82 0.09 13.06
C PRO A 94 1.54 0.81 11.73
N ASP A 95 2.10 0.33 10.62
CA ASP A 95 1.93 0.97 9.32
C ASP A 95 0.45 1.01 8.90
N ALA A 96 -0.25 -0.13 9.03
CA ALA A 96 -1.65 -0.21 8.68
C ALA A 96 -2.51 0.62 9.65
N LEU A 97 -2.21 0.56 10.94
CA LEU A 97 -2.95 1.28 11.97
C LEU A 97 -2.83 2.79 11.79
N VAL A 98 -1.62 3.28 11.52
CA VAL A 98 -1.37 4.71 11.27
C VAL A 98 -2.13 5.16 10.02
N ALA A 99 -2.09 4.37 8.94
CA ALA A 99 -2.81 4.69 7.72
C ALA A 99 -4.33 4.75 7.96
N PHE A 100 -4.87 3.81 8.73
CA PHE A 100 -6.30 3.77 9.04
C PHE A 100 -6.73 5.01 9.82
N ILE A 101 -6.01 5.37 10.88
CA ILE A 101 -6.34 6.53 11.69
C ILE A 101 -6.20 7.81 10.89
N GLY A 102 -5.17 7.92 10.06
CA GLY A 102 -4.99 9.08 9.19
C GLY A 102 -6.13 9.29 8.20
N HIS A 103 -6.74 8.19 7.75
CA HIS A 103 -7.83 8.24 6.78
C HIS A 103 -9.18 8.50 7.45
N VAL A 104 -9.54 7.74 8.48
CA VAL A 104 -10.87 7.81 9.08
C VAL A 104 -10.96 8.76 10.28
N GLY A 105 -9.84 9.07 10.93
CA GLY A 105 -9.81 9.90 12.13
C GLY A 105 -10.57 11.21 12.02
N PRO A 106 -10.45 11.96 10.91
CA PRO A 106 -11.16 13.23 10.76
C PRO A 106 -12.69 13.13 10.74
N VAL A 107 -13.25 11.96 10.41
CA VAL A 107 -14.71 11.82 10.20
C VAL A 107 -15.41 11.02 11.29
N VAL A 108 -14.69 10.22 12.08
CA VAL A 108 -15.31 9.43 13.15
C VAL A 108 -15.75 10.33 14.30
N ARG A 109 -16.73 9.85 15.09
CA ARG A 109 -17.11 10.50 16.33
C ARG A 109 -16.05 10.29 17.41
N THR A 110 -15.69 9.04 17.63
CA THR A 110 -14.61 8.64 18.54
C THR A 110 -13.84 7.47 17.97
N LEU A 111 -12.56 7.40 18.30
CA LEU A 111 -11.72 6.26 17.94
C LEU A 111 -10.86 5.90 19.14
N MET A 112 -10.90 4.65 19.52
CA MET A 112 -10.14 4.11 20.64
C MET A 112 -9.36 2.88 20.18
N PHE A 113 -8.29 2.56 20.91
CA PHE A 113 -7.50 1.37 20.65
C PHE A 113 -7.51 0.45 21.87
N GLY A 114 -7.80 -0.83 21.66
CA GLY A 114 -7.77 -1.86 22.69
C GLY A 114 -9.14 -2.45 22.96
N GLU A 115 -9.27 -3.11 24.12
CA GLU A 115 -10.54 -3.66 24.55
C GLU A 115 -11.42 -2.57 25.16
N ALA A 116 -12.74 -2.73 25.02
CA ALA A 116 -13.69 -1.69 25.44
C ALA A 116 -13.54 -1.24 26.90
N CYS A 117 -13.15 -2.17 27.79
CA CYS A 117 -12.98 -1.85 29.20
C CYS A 117 -11.65 -1.18 29.55
N SER A 118 -10.68 -1.21 28.63
CA SER A 118 -9.34 -0.67 28.86
C SER A 118 -8.80 0.03 27.63
N ALA A 119 -9.69 0.54 26.76
CA ALA A 119 -9.31 1.17 25.52
C ALA A 119 -8.61 2.51 25.74
N VAL A 120 -7.62 2.79 24.91
CA VAL A 120 -6.91 4.06 24.88
C VAL A 120 -7.65 5.01 23.93
N PRO A 121 -8.18 6.16 24.41
CA PRO A 121 -8.79 7.15 23.52
C PRO A 121 -7.76 7.78 22.61
N LEU A 122 -8.06 7.87 21.31
CA LEU A 122 -7.17 8.42 20.30
C LEU A 122 -7.77 9.65 19.61
N VAL A 123 -9.05 9.60 19.27
CA VAL A 123 -9.72 10.67 18.55
C VAL A 123 -11.08 10.90 19.18
N LYS A 124 -11.44 12.18 19.31
CA LYS A 124 -12.78 12.60 19.70
C LYS A 124 -13.13 13.86 18.91
N ASN A 125 -14.13 13.77 18.06
CA ASN A 125 -14.59 14.88 17.25
C ASN A 125 -15.98 15.33 17.68
N PRO A 126 -16.30 16.62 17.51
CA PRO A 126 -17.67 17.06 17.70
C PRO A 126 -18.56 16.47 16.61
N ARG A 127 -19.84 16.30 16.91
CA ARG A 127 -20.82 15.84 15.93
C ARG A 127 -20.93 16.85 14.79
N SER A 128 -20.86 16.34 13.56
CA SER A 128 -21.01 17.15 12.37
C SER A 128 -22.48 17.39 12.01
#